data_5d26c3d7697331618f10aa2f6c7e2d31
#
_entry.id   5d26c3d7697331618f10aa2f6c7e2d31
#
_cell.length_a   1.000
_cell.length_b   1.000
_cell.length_c   1.000
_cell.angle_alpha   90.00
_cell.angle_beta   90.00
_cell.angle_gamma   90.00
#
_symmetry.space_group_name_H-M   'P 1'
#
loop_
_entity.id
_entity.type
_entity.pdbx_description
1 polymer ?
#
loop_
_entity_poly.entity_id
_entity_poly.type
_entity_poly.pdbx_seq_one_letter_code
_entity_poly.pdbx_strand_id
1 'polypeptide(L)'
;MGALCCKPEEIDFEGPVDLWHFYLLRSVGKGAFGKVRVVQHKKTKALYALKYINKARISKQRAVNNIIQERRLLEEIDSPFVCNLRFAFQDDENLFMVLDLMLGGDLRFHLERLGCMKEEVVRFYVAEMALALGDLHKLGIVHRDIKPDNILLDEKGHAHLTDFNIAVHFTDRRPLTSVAGSMAYMAPEVLAKRGYFATVDWWSLGVVAYELLFGKRPYRGKTNSTLTQAILKDQVRFPDNADEIVSHEGLDCLRGLLQRDPKKRLGCPGTGGLEALKRHPWFREYDWDVLERKEATPPFEPDSKKANFDATHELEELLLEDNPLKARKRNPNLDLSELSADYRVMEQHFLPYDYLRQPRKSWFVLDETGTAASHGVSASGTSEPSTSSSGLAKVHPHAVRIDEQPMADLAAGSTSALSVAVASGAGGAGGGGGGAASGRGTPSARSVRLDAPVSPSIDGRASPLRRTGTPDTHGSPVRGGAGERDGQAFEMGERGGGPSAPVAGFAQ
;
A
#
# COMPACT_ATOMS: atom_id res chain seq x y z
N MET A 1 16.84 20.62 53.24
CA MET A 1 15.85 20.06 52.35
C MET A 1 16.59 19.22 51.33
N GLY A 2 16.57 17.89 51.49
CA GLY A 2 17.31 16.96 50.63
C GLY A 2 16.64 16.86 49.27
N ALA A 3 17.39 17.14 48.22
CA ALA A 3 16.99 16.79 46.87
C ALA A 3 16.89 15.26 46.83
N LEU A 4 15.68 14.72 46.68
CA LEU A 4 15.47 13.35 46.30
C LEU A 4 16.06 13.19 44.87
N CYS A 5 17.33 12.69 44.84
CA CYS A 5 17.89 12.17 43.59
C CYS A 5 17.04 10.98 43.18
N CYS A 6 16.06 11.20 42.29
CA CYS A 6 15.47 10.13 41.50
C CYS A 6 16.61 9.55 40.68
N LYS A 7 17.22 8.45 41.13
CA LYS A 7 18.09 7.66 40.24
C LYS A 7 17.27 7.28 39.03
N PRO A 8 17.74 7.53 37.82
CA PRO A 8 17.07 7.02 36.65
C PRO A 8 16.97 5.50 36.81
N GLU A 9 15.78 4.98 36.68
CA GLU A 9 15.53 3.53 36.78
C GLU A 9 16.40 2.86 35.70
N GLU A 10 17.24 1.92 36.08
CA GLU A 10 18.09 1.18 35.14
C GLU A 10 17.17 0.38 34.23
N ILE A 11 17.34 0.58 32.89
CA ILE A 11 16.57 -0.14 31.90
C ILE A 11 17.17 -1.53 31.76
N ASP A 12 16.36 -2.55 31.99
CA ASP A 12 16.74 -3.93 31.75
C ASP A 12 16.67 -4.26 30.25
N PHE A 13 17.81 -4.15 29.55
CA PHE A 13 17.93 -4.50 28.17
C PHE A 13 17.99 -6.02 27.92
N GLU A 14 18.04 -6.84 28.95
CA GLU A 14 18.00 -8.30 28.86
C GLU A 14 16.58 -8.86 29.05
N GLY A 15 15.70 -8.07 29.64
CA GLY A 15 14.28 -8.38 29.79
C GLY A 15 13.45 -8.23 28.53
N PRO A 16 12.12 -8.43 28.63
CA PRO A 16 11.19 -8.18 27.53
C PRO A 16 11.24 -6.72 27.06
N VAL A 17 11.20 -6.51 25.74
CA VAL A 17 11.18 -5.16 25.18
C VAL A 17 9.89 -4.42 25.54
N ASP A 18 10.03 -3.15 25.90
CA ASP A 18 8.93 -2.21 26.17
C ASP A 18 9.27 -0.79 25.70
N LEU A 19 8.39 0.17 25.96
CA LEU A 19 8.56 1.54 25.49
C LEU A 19 9.74 2.27 26.18
N TRP A 20 10.18 1.82 27.38
CA TRP A 20 11.34 2.37 28.07
C TRP A 20 12.66 2.16 27.33
N HIS A 21 12.72 1.17 26.44
CA HIS A 21 13.89 0.88 25.61
C HIS A 21 14.14 1.94 24.53
N PHE A 22 13.18 2.86 24.29
CA PHE A 22 13.22 3.81 23.20
C PHE A 22 13.16 5.27 23.67
N TYR A 23 13.86 6.15 22.96
CA TYR A 23 13.58 7.58 22.96
C TYR A 23 12.48 7.86 21.94
N LEU A 24 11.44 8.56 22.34
CA LEU A 24 10.36 9.02 21.46
C LEU A 24 10.82 10.30 20.76
N LEU A 25 10.86 10.29 19.45
CA LEU A 25 11.23 11.44 18.62
C LEU A 25 9.97 12.02 17.97
N ARG A 26 10.11 12.60 16.77
CA ARG A 26 9.02 13.26 16.03
C ARG A 26 7.95 12.28 15.55
N SER A 27 6.72 12.77 15.38
CA SER A 27 5.65 12.08 14.68
C SER A 27 5.85 12.19 13.17
N VAL A 28 5.56 11.12 12.42
CA VAL A 28 5.74 11.07 10.97
C VAL A 28 4.49 10.66 10.20
N GLY A 29 3.45 10.23 10.91
CA GLY A 29 2.23 9.82 10.21
C GLY A 29 1.10 9.39 11.13
N LYS A 30 -0.09 9.30 10.53
CA LYS A 30 -1.29 8.80 11.17
C LYS A 30 -1.86 7.68 10.31
N GLY A 31 -1.71 6.43 10.75
CA GLY A 31 -2.30 5.28 10.08
C GLY A 31 -3.79 5.11 10.37
N ALA A 32 -4.45 4.18 9.69
CA ALA A 32 -5.88 3.91 9.84
C ALA A 32 -6.30 3.64 11.30
N PHE A 33 -5.49 2.91 12.05
CA PHE A 33 -5.78 2.50 13.43
C PHE A 33 -4.89 3.17 14.49
N GLY A 34 -3.79 3.82 14.10
CA GLY A 34 -2.79 4.33 15.03
C GLY A 34 -1.99 5.50 14.50
N LYS A 35 -1.04 5.93 15.29
CA LYS A 35 -0.07 6.96 14.95
C LYS A 35 1.31 6.33 14.73
N VAL A 36 2.16 6.99 13.96
CA VAL A 36 3.53 6.54 13.68
C VAL A 36 4.53 7.62 14.12
N ARG A 37 5.51 7.21 14.89
CA ARG A 37 6.57 8.06 15.46
C ARG A 37 7.94 7.52 15.12
N VAL A 38 8.91 8.39 14.87
CA VAL A 38 10.31 7.98 14.88
C VAL A 38 10.74 7.72 16.32
N VAL A 39 11.41 6.60 16.54
CA VAL A 39 12.00 6.26 17.84
C VAL A 39 13.46 5.84 17.67
N GLN A 40 14.25 6.06 18.73
CA GLN A 40 15.63 5.61 18.77
C GLN A 40 15.81 4.60 19.91
N HIS A 41 16.30 3.41 19.57
CA HIS A 41 16.62 2.40 20.57
C HIS A 41 17.79 2.86 21.45
N LYS A 42 17.61 2.89 22.75
CA LYS A 42 18.55 3.53 23.69
C LYS A 42 19.92 2.87 23.73
N LYS A 43 19.99 1.53 23.62
CA LYS A 43 21.26 0.76 23.63
C LYS A 43 21.97 0.85 22.27
N THR A 44 21.30 0.55 21.16
CA THR A 44 21.91 0.44 19.84
C THR A 44 22.00 1.76 19.08
N LYS A 45 21.26 2.79 19.51
CA LYS A 45 21.09 4.09 18.82
C LYS A 45 20.45 3.99 17.44
N ALA A 46 20.01 2.81 17.03
CA ALA A 46 19.30 2.61 15.78
C ALA A 46 17.93 3.31 15.80
N LEU A 47 17.54 3.85 14.66
CA LEU A 47 16.25 4.52 14.44
C LEU A 47 15.23 3.56 13.85
N TYR A 48 13.98 3.70 14.28
CA TYR A 48 12.86 2.88 13.85
C TYR A 48 11.58 3.71 13.73
N ALA A 49 10.58 3.15 13.05
CA ALA A 49 9.21 3.65 13.05
C ALA A 49 8.38 2.89 14.08
N LEU A 50 7.84 3.60 15.08
CA LEU A 50 6.94 3.05 16.09
C LEU A 50 5.49 3.31 15.68
N LYS A 51 4.77 2.28 15.26
CA LYS A 51 3.31 2.29 15.08
C LYS A 51 2.65 1.92 16.41
N TYR A 52 1.85 2.81 16.97
CA TYR A 52 1.14 2.56 18.23
C TYR A 52 -0.36 2.76 18.09
N ILE A 53 -1.11 1.88 18.71
CA ILE A 53 -2.53 1.69 18.45
C ILE A 53 -3.25 1.55 19.79
N ASN A 54 -4.22 2.44 20.05
CA ASN A 54 -4.98 2.40 21.31
C ASN A 54 -5.96 1.22 21.33
N LYS A 55 -5.88 0.38 22.37
CA LYS A 55 -6.69 -0.84 22.55
C LYS A 55 -8.19 -0.57 22.57
N ALA A 56 -8.63 0.49 23.27
CA ALA A 56 -10.04 0.85 23.34
C ALA A 56 -10.58 1.27 21.97
N ARG A 57 -9.76 1.96 21.15
CA ARG A 57 -10.15 2.37 19.80
C ARG A 57 -10.35 1.18 18.88
N ILE A 58 -9.41 0.21 18.86
CA ILE A 58 -9.52 -0.96 17.97
C ILE A 58 -10.64 -1.92 18.40
N SER A 59 -10.90 -2.06 19.71
CA SER A 59 -12.05 -2.81 20.21
C SER A 59 -13.36 -2.18 19.73
N LYS A 60 -13.51 -0.84 19.90
CA LYS A 60 -14.68 -0.10 19.39
C LYS A 60 -14.86 -0.25 17.88
N GLN A 61 -13.79 -0.33 17.11
CA GLN A 61 -13.79 -0.50 15.66
C GLN A 61 -13.90 -1.97 15.21
N ARG A 62 -13.95 -2.93 16.13
CA ARG A 62 -13.95 -4.38 15.87
C ARG A 62 -12.77 -4.83 15.01
N ALA A 63 -11.61 -4.19 15.18
CA ALA A 63 -10.41 -4.42 14.37
C ALA A 63 -9.31 -5.21 15.09
N VAL A 64 -9.60 -5.80 16.26
CA VAL A 64 -8.64 -6.52 17.10
C VAL A 64 -7.96 -7.66 16.33
N ASN A 65 -8.75 -8.47 15.64
CA ASN A 65 -8.23 -9.61 14.88
C ASN A 65 -7.31 -9.17 13.73
N ASN A 66 -7.63 -8.06 13.07
CA ASN A 66 -6.80 -7.54 11.98
C ASN A 66 -5.41 -7.12 12.47
N ILE A 67 -5.35 -6.44 13.63
CA ILE A 67 -4.07 -5.99 14.20
C ILE A 67 -3.21 -7.17 14.68
N ILE A 68 -3.85 -8.19 15.28
CA ILE A 68 -3.15 -9.43 15.65
C ILE A 68 -2.65 -10.15 14.40
N GLN A 69 -3.46 -10.22 13.36
CA GLN A 69 -3.08 -10.82 12.08
C GLN A 69 -1.92 -10.05 11.43
N GLU A 70 -2.00 -8.73 11.35
CA GLU A 70 -0.92 -7.87 10.83
C GLU A 70 0.40 -8.16 11.56
N ARG A 71 0.39 -8.16 12.90
CA ARG A 71 1.58 -8.45 13.69
C ARG A 71 2.13 -9.85 13.40
N ARG A 72 1.28 -10.88 13.29
CA ARG A 72 1.70 -12.25 13.00
C ARG A 72 2.31 -12.39 11.60
N LEU A 73 1.69 -11.80 10.58
CA LEU A 73 2.24 -11.79 9.22
C LEU A 73 3.60 -11.12 9.17
N LEU A 74 3.74 -9.96 9.82
CA LEU A 74 5.01 -9.24 9.89
C LEU A 74 6.11 -9.99 10.67
N GLU A 75 5.75 -10.89 11.58
CA GLU A 75 6.71 -11.77 12.26
C GLU A 75 7.27 -12.86 11.34
N GLU A 76 6.50 -13.30 10.33
CA GLU A 76 6.93 -14.30 9.35
C GLU A 76 7.81 -13.72 8.24
N ILE A 77 7.51 -12.47 7.83
CA ILE A 77 8.12 -11.84 6.67
C ILE A 77 9.54 -11.40 7.01
N ASP A 78 10.48 -11.74 6.12
CA ASP A 78 11.85 -11.23 6.09
C ASP A 78 12.24 -10.96 4.64
N SER A 79 11.97 -9.74 4.19
CA SER A 79 12.27 -9.33 2.83
C SER A 79 12.91 -7.95 2.82
N PRO A 80 13.94 -7.71 2.02
CA PRO A 80 14.54 -6.39 1.88
C PRO A 80 13.60 -5.35 1.25
N PHE A 81 12.47 -5.81 0.68
CA PHE A 81 11.46 -4.97 0.02
C PHE A 81 10.19 -4.77 0.85
N VAL A 82 10.24 -5.11 2.14
CA VAL A 82 9.13 -4.92 3.08
C VAL A 82 9.62 -4.13 4.29
N CYS A 83 8.75 -3.30 4.87
CA CYS A 83 9.00 -2.67 6.17
C CYS A 83 8.89 -3.74 7.27
N ASN A 84 10.02 -4.36 7.62
CA ASN A 84 10.04 -5.51 8.51
C ASN A 84 9.72 -5.12 9.96
N LEU A 85 9.06 -6.01 10.68
CA LEU A 85 8.87 -5.92 12.12
C LEU A 85 10.19 -6.20 12.86
N ARG A 86 10.58 -5.30 13.75
CA ARG A 86 11.77 -5.42 14.59
C ARG A 86 11.39 -5.76 16.02
N PHE A 87 10.40 -5.07 16.57
CA PHE A 87 9.90 -5.36 17.91
C PHE A 87 8.38 -5.24 17.95
N ALA A 88 7.73 -5.99 18.82
CA ALA A 88 6.34 -5.80 19.19
C ALA A 88 6.18 -5.95 20.70
N PHE A 89 5.34 -5.14 21.30
CA PHE A 89 5.02 -5.19 22.73
C PHE A 89 3.71 -4.44 22.98
N GLN A 90 3.24 -4.48 24.21
CA GLN A 90 2.03 -3.79 24.61
C GLN A 90 2.15 -3.24 26.04
N ASP A 91 1.41 -2.18 26.31
CA ASP A 91 1.09 -1.74 27.66
C ASP A 91 -0.41 -1.91 27.96
N ASP A 92 -0.90 -1.33 29.05
CA ASP A 92 -2.32 -1.46 29.43
C ASP A 92 -3.25 -0.74 28.44
N GLU A 93 -2.77 0.30 27.71
CA GLU A 93 -3.59 1.14 26.84
C GLU A 93 -3.32 0.91 25.35
N ASN A 94 -2.12 0.51 24.98
CA ASN A 94 -1.67 0.50 23.60
C ASN A 94 -0.99 -0.82 23.18
N LEU A 95 -1.08 -1.11 21.89
CA LEU A 95 -0.28 -2.09 21.18
C LEU A 95 0.80 -1.35 20.39
N PHE A 96 2.03 -1.89 20.35
CA PHE A 96 3.19 -1.28 19.72
C PHE A 96 3.83 -2.23 18.72
N MET A 97 4.07 -1.75 17.50
CA MET A 97 4.89 -2.40 16.49
C MET A 97 6.02 -1.45 16.09
N VAL A 98 7.25 -1.90 16.26
CA VAL A 98 8.46 -1.18 15.86
C VAL A 98 8.94 -1.77 14.54
N LEU A 99 8.94 -0.94 13.50
CA LEU A 99 9.19 -1.31 12.11
C LEU A 99 10.47 -0.62 11.60
N ASP A 100 10.99 -1.09 10.48
CA ASP A 100 12.02 -0.37 9.74
C ASP A 100 11.56 1.05 9.43
N LEU A 101 12.46 2.02 9.59
CA LEU A 101 12.18 3.44 9.34
C LEU A 101 12.46 3.76 7.87
N MET A 102 11.45 4.29 7.19
CA MET A 102 11.54 4.78 5.81
C MET A 102 11.37 6.30 5.82
N LEU A 103 12.43 7.04 5.48
CA LEU A 103 12.46 8.51 5.52
C LEU A 103 12.23 9.16 4.16
N GLY A 104 12.19 8.37 3.10
CA GLY A 104 11.96 8.86 1.73
C GLY A 104 10.51 9.21 1.41
N GLY A 105 9.56 8.95 2.33
CA GLY A 105 8.12 9.18 2.11
C GLY A 105 7.47 8.06 1.29
N ASP A 106 6.20 8.22 0.97
CA ASP A 106 5.44 7.27 0.16
C ASP A 106 5.31 7.74 -1.31
N LEU A 107 5.03 6.80 -2.21
CA LEU A 107 4.89 7.12 -3.63
C LEU A 107 3.69 8.01 -3.93
N ARG A 108 2.64 8.04 -3.09
CA ARG A 108 1.52 8.97 -3.22
C ARG A 108 1.99 10.40 -3.03
N PHE A 109 2.74 10.67 -1.96
CA PHE A 109 3.32 11.99 -1.68
C PHE A 109 4.17 12.50 -2.86
N HIS A 110 5.03 11.63 -3.41
CA HIS A 110 5.86 12.01 -4.56
C HIS A 110 5.04 12.21 -5.84
N LEU A 111 4.05 11.36 -6.10
CA LEU A 111 3.16 11.49 -7.25
C LEU A 111 2.36 12.79 -7.22
N GLU A 112 1.82 13.19 -6.08
CA GLU A 112 1.07 14.45 -5.93
C GLU A 112 1.95 15.68 -6.18
N ARG A 113 3.23 15.60 -5.83
CA ARG A 113 4.19 16.69 -6.06
C ARG A 113 4.72 16.75 -7.49
N LEU A 114 4.91 15.60 -8.13
CA LEU A 114 5.51 15.51 -9.46
C LEU A 114 4.47 15.47 -10.59
N GLY A 115 3.23 15.09 -10.25
CA GLY A 115 2.15 14.87 -11.22
C GLY A 115 2.25 13.52 -11.96
N CYS A 116 3.45 13.13 -12.38
CA CYS A 116 3.79 11.82 -12.95
C CYS A 116 5.27 11.56 -12.76
N MET A 117 5.71 10.32 -12.99
CA MET A 117 7.10 9.91 -12.87
C MET A 117 7.63 9.43 -14.21
N LYS A 118 8.93 9.55 -14.43
CA LYS A 118 9.61 9.04 -15.63
C LYS A 118 9.55 7.52 -15.69
N GLU A 119 9.58 6.98 -16.89
CA GLU A 119 9.48 5.53 -17.13
C GLU A 119 10.57 4.74 -16.39
N GLU A 120 11.81 5.21 -16.40
CA GLU A 120 12.93 4.57 -15.71
C GLU A 120 12.70 4.42 -14.21
N VAL A 121 12.08 5.43 -13.58
CA VAL A 121 11.73 5.42 -12.15
C VAL A 121 10.63 4.42 -11.87
N VAL A 122 9.57 4.43 -12.68
CA VAL A 122 8.44 3.51 -12.50
C VAL A 122 8.85 2.07 -12.77
N ARG A 123 9.66 1.83 -13.81
CA ARG A 123 10.20 0.51 -14.12
C ARG A 123 11.00 -0.08 -12.95
N PHE A 124 11.83 0.76 -12.30
CA PHE A 124 12.59 0.37 -11.13
C PHE A 124 11.68 -0.02 -9.96
N TYR A 125 10.68 0.81 -9.63
CA TYR A 125 9.76 0.49 -8.53
C TYR A 125 8.88 -0.72 -8.82
N VAL A 126 8.46 -0.91 -10.07
CA VAL A 126 7.72 -2.12 -10.46
C VAL A 126 8.58 -3.37 -10.28
N ALA A 127 9.87 -3.30 -10.60
CA ALA A 127 10.80 -4.43 -10.40
C ALA A 127 10.98 -4.74 -8.91
N GLU A 128 11.24 -3.74 -8.06
CA GLU A 128 11.38 -3.96 -6.60
C GLU A 128 10.07 -4.46 -5.96
N MET A 129 8.92 -3.92 -6.35
CA MET A 129 7.63 -4.42 -5.86
C MET A 129 7.31 -5.81 -6.39
N ALA A 130 7.75 -6.17 -7.58
CA ALA A 130 7.61 -7.55 -8.07
C ALA A 130 8.41 -8.54 -7.22
N LEU A 131 9.61 -8.16 -6.75
CA LEU A 131 10.39 -8.96 -5.81
C LEU A 131 9.69 -9.08 -4.46
N ALA A 132 9.17 -7.95 -3.92
CA ALA A 132 8.37 -7.94 -2.69
C ALA A 132 7.18 -8.91 -2.77
N LEU A 133 6.39 -8.82 -3.85
CA LEU A 133 5.25 -9.71 -4.07
C LEU A 133 5.68 -11.17 -4.24
N GLY A 134 6.80 -11.41 -4.91
CA GLY A 134 7.39 -12.73 -5.04
C GLY A 134 7.71 -13.37 -3.69
N ASP A 135 8.30 -12.61 -2.78
CA ASP A 135 8.63 -13.08 -1.43
C ASP A 135 7.37 -13.36 -0.61
N LEU A 136 6.37 -12.46 -0.64
CA LEU A 136 5.11 -12.65 0.06
C LEU A 136 4.35 -13.89 -0.45
N HIS A 137 4.24 -14.04 -1.77
CA HIS A 137 3.50 -15.14 -2.38
C HIS A 137 4.18 -16.50 -2.13
N LYS A 138 5.53 -16.56 -2.03
CA LYS A 138 6.28 -17.76 -1.58
C LYS A 138 5.93 -18.16 -0.15
N LEU A 139 5.66 -17.18 0.73
CA LEU A 139 5.19 -17.42 2.10
C LEU A 139 3.68 -17.71 2.18
N GLY A 140 2.97 -17.76 1.05
CA GLY A 140 1.53 -17.93 1.02
C GLY A 140 0.76 -16.70 1.53
N ILE A 141 1.33 -15.51 1.43
CA ILE A 141 0.71 -14.26 1.89
C ILE A 141 0.28 -13.43 0.67
N VAL A 142 -0.96 -12.96 0.66
CA VAL A 142 -1.49 -11.99 -0.30
C VAL A 142 -1.74 -10.66 0.40
N HIS A 143 -1.27 -9.56 -0.18
CA HIS A 143 -1.29 -8.23 0.43
C HIS A 143 -2.66 -7.57 0.34
N ARG A 144 -3.29 -7.58 -0.83
CA ARG A 144 -4.65 -7.06 -1.14
C ARG A 144 -4.82 -5.55 -1.14
N ASP A 145 -3.82 -4.77 -0.73
CA ASP A 145 -3.89 -3.29 -0.73
C ASP A 145 -2.63 -2.63 -1.32
N ILE A 146 -2.17 -3.13 -2.47
CA ILE A 146 -1.06 -2.52 -3.20
C ILE A 146 -1.55 -1.20 -3.82
N LYS A 147 -0.95 -0.08 -3.37
CA LYS A 147 -1.24 1.28 -3.82
C LYS A 147 -0.03 2.19 -3.53
N PRO A 148 0.10 3.36 -4.16
CA PRO A 148 1.23 4.26 -3.92
C PRO A 148 1.41 4.68 -2.47
N ASP A 149 0.32 4.80 -1.71
CA ASP A 149 0.30 5.15 -0.28
C ASP A 149 0.98 4.08 0.60
N ASN A 150 1.00 2.82 0.16
CA ASN A 150 1.57 1.68 0.88
C ASN A 150 2.95 1.25 0.35
N ILE A 151 3.58 2.07 -0.50
CA ILE A 151 4.93 1.86 -0.99
C ILE A 151 5.79 3.02 -0.51
N LEU A 152 6.63 2.75 0.49
CA LEU A 152 7.51 3.74 1.11
C LEU A 152 8.89 3.68 0.48
N LEU A 153 9.58 4.82 0.46
CA LEU A 153 10.96 4.90 0.02
C LEU A 153 11.90 5.01 1.22
N ASP A 154 13.03 4.33 1.15
CA ASP A 154 14.13 4.56 2.08
C ASP A 154 14.90 5.84 1.70
N GLU A 155 15.95 6.16 2.45
CA GLU A 155 16.77 7.37 2.23
C GLU A 155 17.50 7.36 0.89
N LYS A 156 17.73 6.17 0.31
CA LYS A 156 18.42 6.00 -0.98
C LYS A 156 17.46 5.99 -2.16
N GLY A 157 16.15 5.86 -1.90
CA GLY A 157 15.12 5.79 -2.92
C GLY A 157 14.69 4.37 -3.29
N HIS A 158 15.08 3.35 -2.53
CA HIS A 158 14.54 1.99 -2.70
C HIS A 158 13.13 1.89 -2.14
N ALA A 159 12.29 1.12 -2.81
CA ALA A 159 10.89 0.93 -2.43
C ALA A 159 10.70 -0.23 -1.43
N HIS A 160 9.81 -0.01 -0.46
CA HIS A 160 9.43 -0.98 0.57
C HIS A 160 7.92 -1.02 0.75
N LEU A 161 7.36 -2.23 0.73
CA LEU A 161 5.94 -2.44 0.94
C LEU A 161 5.59 -2.39 2.42
N THR A 162 4.47 -1.74 2.76
CA THR A 162 3.99 -1.59 4.14
C THR A 162 2.49 -1.79 4.24
N ASP A 163 1.95 -1.78 5.47
CA ASP A 163 0.52 -1.84 5.82
C ASP A 163 -0.15 -3.19 5.48
N PHE A 164 0.10 -4.18 6.32
CA PHE A 164 -0.42 -5.55 6.21
C PHE A 164 -1.77 -5.76 6.92
N ASN A 165 -2.50 -4.70 7.21
CA ASN A 165 -3.71 -4.74 8.04
C ASN A 165 -4.86 -5.58 7.44
N ILE A 166 -4.87 -5.77 6.12
CA ILE A 166 -5.83 -6.61 5.41
C ILE A 166 -5.17 -7.77 4.63
N ALA A 167 -3.85 -7.93 4.78
CA ALA A 167 -3.15 -9.08 4.23
C ALA A 167 -3.59 -10.38 4.90
N VAL A 168 -3.60 -11.47 4.17
CA VAL A 168 -3.98 -12.80 4.69
C VAL A 168 -3.14 -13.91 4.07
N HIS A 169 -3.07 -15.03 4.75
CA HIS A 169 -2.59 -16.25 4.15
C HIS A 169 -3.58 -16.79 3.12
N PHE A 170 -3.06 -17.36 2.04
CA PHE A 170 -3.86 -18.04 1.03
C PHE A 170 -3.28 -19.43 0.72
N THR A 171 -4.09 -20.25 0.10
CA THR A 171 -3.68 -21.54 -0.46
C THR A 171 -4.18 -21.62 -1.89
N ASP A 172 -3.46 -22.36 -2.74
CA ASP A 172 -3.88 -22.54 -4.14
C ASP A 172 -5.15 -23.40 -4.29
N ARG A 173 -5.59 -24.04 -3.20
CA ARG A 173 -6.75 -24.94 -3.19
C ARG A 173 -8.07 -24.23 -2.85
N ARG A 174 -8.03 -23.18 -2.02
CA ARG A 174 -9.22 -22.47 -1.55
C ARG A 174 -9.17 -20.99 -1.94
N PRO A 175 -10.04 -20.53 -2.83
CA PRO A 175 -10.08 -19.11 -3.20
C PRO A 175 -10.55 -18.25 -2.02
N LEU A 176 -10.00 -17.06 -1.91
CA LEU A 176 -10.46 -16.01 -1.01
C LEU A 176 -11.75 -15.40 -1.57
N THR A 177 -12.68 -15.03 -0.69
CA THR A 177 -14.01 -14.51 -1.06
C THR A 177 -14.30 -13.12 -0.51
N SER A 178 -13.53 -12.66 0.48
CA SER A 178 -13.71 -11.34 1.10
C SER A 178 -13.36 -10.20 0.12
N VAL A 179 -14.19 -9.15 0.08
CA VAL A 179 -13.90 -7.94 -0.69
C VAL A 179 -13.16 -6.98 0.23
N ALA A 180 -11.86 -6.85 0.06
CA ALA A 180 -11.00 -5.99 0.87
C ALA A 180 -10.02 -5.23 -0.02
N GLY A 181 -9.58 -4.04 0.42
CA GLY A 181 -8.61 -3.19 -0.27
C GLY A 181 -9.19 -1.88 -0.78
N SER A 182 -8.35 -1.10 -1.40
CA SER A 182 -8.69 0.19 -2.00
C SER A 182 -9.32 -0.01 -3.37
N MET A 183 -10.61 0.30 -3.51
CA MET A 183 -11.44 -0.04 -4.67
C MET A 183 -10.80 0.27 -6.03
N ALA A 184 -10.12 1.40 -6.15
CA ALA A 184 -9.52 1.83 -7.41
C ALA A 184 -8.37 0.92 -7.89
N TYR A 185 -7.79 0.11 -6.98
CA TYR A 185 -6.70 -0.82 -7.24
C TYR A 185 -7.15 -2.29 -7.21
N MET A 186 -8.40 -2.55 -6.81
CA MET A 186 -8.94 -3.91 -6.75
C MET A 186 -9.01 -4.57 -8.12
N ALA A 187 -8.63 -5.83 -8.17
CA ALA A 187 -8.76 -6.64 -9.36
C ALA A 187 -10.24 -6.95 -9.70
N PRO A 188 -10.58 -7.15 -11.00
CA PRO A 188 -11.95 -7.42 -11.42
C PRO A 188 -12.60 -8.63 -10.73
N GLU A 189 -11.83 -9.70 -10.48
CA GLU A 189 -12.32 -10.91 -9.80
C GLU A 189 -12.72 -10.66 -8.34
N VAL A 190 -12.06 -9.72 -7.63
CA VAL A 190 -12.44 -9.30 -6.27
C VAL A 190 -13.80 -8.61 -6.30
N LEU A 191 -13.97 -7.63 -7.20
CA LEU A 191 -15.21 -6.87 -7.35
C LEU A 191 -16.37 -7.75 -7.86
N ALA A 192 -16.07 -8.76 -8.68
CA ALA A 192 -17.04 -9.72 -9.17
C ALA A 192 -17.46 -10.76 -8.12
N LYS A 193 -16.82 -10.81 -6.95
CA LYS A 193 -17.07 -11.79 -5.86
C LYS A 193 -17.02 -13.25 -6.34
N ARG A 194 -16.10 -13.57 -7.27
CA ARG A 194 -15.98 -14.91 -7.88
C ARG A 194 -14.96 -15.82 -7.19
N GLY A 195 -14.38 -15.35 -6.08
CA GLY A 195 -13.22 -15.99 -5.48
C GLY A 195 -11.93 -15.59 -6.21
N TYR A 196 -10.83 -15.42 -5.45
CA TYR A 196 -9.57 -14.97 -5.99
C TYR A 196 -8.37 -15.56 -5.22
N PHE A 197 -7.18 -15.41 -5.79
CA PHE A 197 -5.91 -15.84 -5.23
C PHE A 197 -4.92 -14.66 -5.20
N ALA A 198 -3.66 -14.91 -4.90
CA ALA A 198 -2.62 -13.89 -4.86
C ALA A 198 -2.44 -13.11 -6.20
N THR A 199 -3.01 -13.62 -7.28
CA THR A 199 -3.00 -12.96 -8.60
C THR A 199 -3.55 -11.52 -8.60
N VAL A 200 -4.33 -11.15 -7.58
CA VAL A 200 -4.90 -9.80 -7.43
C VAL A 200 -3.85 -8.72 -7.19
N ASP A 201 -2.73 -9.07 -6.52
CA ASP A 201 -1.65 -8.12 -6.22
C ASP A 201 -0.93 -7.66 -7.50
N TRP A 202 -0.78 -8.54 -8.49
CA TRP A 202 -0.20 -8.20 -9.80
C TRP A 202 -1.05 -7.20 -10.58
N TRP A 203 -2.39 -7.34 -10.50
CA TRP A 203 -3.29 -6.32 -11.05
C TRP A 203 -3.09 -4.96 -10.37
N SER A 204 -3.08 -4.96 -9.03
CA SER A 204 -2.90 -3.74 -8.25
C SER A 204 -1.57 -3.06 -8.55
N LEU A 205 -0.48 -3.84 -8.72
CA LEU A 205 0.82 -3.34 -9.18
C LEU A 205 0.74 -2.70 -10.57
N GLY A 206 -0.02 -3.30 -11.50
CA GLY A 206 -0.28 -2.72 -12.81
C GLY A 206 -1.04 -1.39 -12.75
N VAL A 207 -2.02 -1.25 -11.82
CA VAL A 207 -2.73 0.02 -11.59
C VAL A 207 -1.79 1.08 -11.02
N VAL A 208 -0.92 0.70 -10.06
CA VAL A 208 0.11 1.59 -9.51
C VAL A 208 1.06 2.08 -10.61
N ALA A 209 1.62 1.18 -11.41
CA ALA A 209 2.52 1.53 -12.49
C ALA A 209 1.87 2.50 -13.49
N TYR A 210 0.62 2.22 -13.88
CA TYR A 210 -0.14 3.12 -14.75
C TYR A 210 -0.32 4.51 -14.12
N GLU A 211 -0.70 4.57 -12.84
CA GLU A 211 -0.95 5.84 -12.16
C GLU A 211 0.33 6.66 -12.01
N LEU A 212 1.47 6.04 -11.69
CA LEU A 212 2.76 6.70 -11.59
C LEU A 212 3.23 7.28 -12.93
N LEU A 213 3.03 6.55 -14.04
CA LEU A 213 3.42 6.99 -15.39
C LEU A 213 2.55 8.14 -15.92
N PHE A 214 1.23 8.05 -15.71
CA PHE A 214 0.29 8.97 -16.36
C PHE A 214 -0.37 9.97 -15.41
N GLY A 215 -0.04 9.96 -14.12
CA GLY A 215 -0.62 10.84 -13.10
C GLY A 215 -2.11 10.58 -12.84
N LYS A 216 -2.66 9.49 -13.35
CA LYS A 216 -4.09 9.15 -13.25
C LYS A 216 -4.30 7.66 -13.36
N ARG A 217 -5.28 7.14 -12.62
CA ARG A 217 -5.64 5.71 -12.64
C ARG A 217 -6.28 5.31 -13.97
N PRO A 218 -6.12 4.05 -14.40
CA PRO A 218 -6.64 3.55 -15.68
C PRO A 218 -8.18 3.54 -15.74
N TYR A 219 -8.82 3.35 -14.59
CA TYR A 219 -10.28 3.33 -14.45
C TYR A 219 -10.77 4.45 -13.55
N ARG A 220 -11.88 5.07 -13.92
CA ARG A 220 -12.48 6.19 -13.20
C ARG A 220 -14.01 6.05 -13.16
N GLY A 221 -14.60 6.58 -12.10
CA GLY A 221 -16.04 6.64 -11.91
C GLY A 221 -16.40 7.73 -10.91
N LYS A 222 -17.54 8.39 -11.12
CA LYS A 222 -18.04 9.42 -10.17
C LYS A 222 -18.56 8.79 -8.87
N THR A 223 -18.93 7.52 -8.91
CA THR A 223 -19.41 6.73 -7.77
C THR A 223 -18.70 5.39 -7.71
N ASN A 224 -18.73 4.72 -6.57
CA ASN A 224 -18.19 3.37 -6.40
C ASN A 224 -18.83 2.39 -7.41
N SER A 225 -20.10 2.52 -7.69
CA SER A 225 -20.81 1.67 -8.66
C SER A 225 -20.29 1.89 -10.09
N THR A 226 -20.13 3.15 -10.52
CA THR A 226 -19.61 3.45 -11.88
C THR A 226 -18.15 3.05 -12.02
N LEU A 227 -17.33 3.22 -10.98
CA LEU A 227 -15.94 2.76 -10.96
C LEU A 227 -15.88 1.22 -11.05
N THR A 228 -16.71 0.51 -10.28
CA THR A 228 -16.80 -0.95 -10.34
C THR A 228 -17.17 -1.42 -11.75
N GLN A 229 -18.16 -0.78 -12.40
CA GLN A 229 -18.53 -1.13 -13.79
C GLN A 229 -17.38 -0.89 -14.76
N ALA A 230 -16.66 0.23 -14.62
CA ALA A 230 -15.49 0.52 -15.46
C ALA A 230 -14.41 -0.56 -15.31
N ILE A 231 -14.04 -0.93 -14.07
CA ILE A 231 -13.04 -1.98 -13.81
C ILE A 231 -13.49 -3.34 -14.40
N LEU A 232 -14.77 -3.68 -14.25
CA LEU A 232 -15.31 -4.95 -14.73
C LEU A 232 -15.43 -5.04 -16.26
N LYS A 233 -15.74 -3.94 -16.94
CA LYS A 233 -16.17 -3.98 -18.36
C LYS A 233 -15.29 -3.20 -19.31
N ASP A 234 -14.75 -2.03 -18.92
CA ASP A 234 -14.05 -1.15 -19.83
C ASP A 234 -12.63 -1.63 -20.12
N GLN A 235 -12.20 -1.54 -21.35
CA GLN A 235 -10.80 -1.78 -21.69
C GLN A 235 -9.91 -0.69 -21.11
N VAL A 236 -8.65 -1.04 -20.77
CA VAL A 236 -7.64 -0.07 -20.41
C VAL A 236 -7.42 0.88 -21.56
N ARG A 237 -7.57 2.16 -21.31
CA ARG A 237 -7.27 3.23 -22.28
C ARG A 237 -6.00 3.93 -21.88
N PHE A 238 -5.08 4.02 -22.79
CA PHE A 238 -3.88 4.83 -22.66
C PHE A 238 -4.13 6.24 -23.21
N PRO A 239 -3.42 7.27 -22.73
CA PRO A 239 -3.42 8.60 -23.36
C PRO A 239 -2.98 8.51 -24.82
N ASP A 240 -3.44 9.44 -25.67
CA ASP A 240 -3.10 9.45 -27.11
C ASP A 240 -1.59 9.61 -27.36
N ASN A 241 -0.89 10.27 -26.43
CA ASN A 241 0.56 10.44 -26.44
C ASN A 241 1.31 9.43 -25.54
N ALA A 242 0.72 8.27 -25.26
CA ALA A 242 1.34 7.28 -24.36
C ALA A 242 2.69 6.77 -24.89
N ASP A 243 2.82 6.65 -26.19
CA ASP A 243 4.06 6.19 -26.86
C ASP A 243 5.21 7.23 -26.78
N GLU A 244 4.90 8.49 -26.46
CA GLU A 244 5.89 9.53 -26.19
C GLU A 244 6.38 9.51 -24.74
N ILE A 245 5.58 8.94 -23.84
CA ILE A 245 5.83 8.90 -22.38
C ILE A 245 6.49 7.59 -21.97
N VAL A 246 6.06 6.48 -22.59
CA VAL A 246 6.41 5.11 -22.17
C VAL A 246 6.78 4.30 -23.40
N SER A 247 7.84 3.53 -23.32
CA SER A 247 8.30 2.62 -24.36
C SER A 247 7.22 1.59 -24.74
N HIS A 248 7.34 1.04 -25.93
CA HIS A 248 6.44 -0.03 -26.39
C HIS A 248 6.45 -1.22 -25.44
N GLU A 249 7.61 -1.59 -24.92
CA GLU A 249 7.80 -2.65 -23.94
C GLU A 249 7.11 -2.32 -22.60
N GLY A 250 7.17 -1.05 -22.15
CA GLY A 250 6.47 -0.61 -20.94
C GLY A 250 4.94 -0.66 -21.11
N LEU A 251 4.42 -0.23 -22.24
CA LEU A 251 2.99 -0.33 -22.54
C LEU A 251 2.53 -1.78 -22.64
N ASP A 252 3.37 -2.68 -23.17
CA ASP A 252 3.07 -4.11 -23.24
C ASP A 252 3.04 -4.73 -21.84
N CYS A 253 4.02 -4.42 -20.99
CA CYS A 253 4.04 -4.84 -19.58
C CYS A 253 2.79 -4.39 -18.83
N LEU A 254 2.37 -3.12 -19.00
CA LEU A 254 1.15 -2.60 -18.39
C LEU A 254 -0.10 -3.36 -18.85
N ARG A 255 -0.21 -3.64 -20.17
CA ARG A 255 -1.32 -4.45 -20.72
C ARG A 255 -1.31 -5.87 -20.14
N GLY A 256 -0.12 -6.44 -19.95
CA GLY A 256 0.07 -7.76 -19.32
C GLY A 256 -0.36 -7.80 -17.87
N LEU A 257 0.04 -6.82 -17.04
CA LEU A 257 -0.36 -6.71 -15.64
C LEU A 257 -1.85 -6.42 -15.48
N LEU A 258 -2.43 -5.57 -16.35
CA LEU A 258 -3.85 -5.18 -16.33
C LEU A 258 -4.74 -6.15 -17.15
N GLN A 259 -4.28 -7.39 -17.32
CA GLN A 259 -5.09 -8.44 -17.95
C GLN A 259 -6.19 -8.90 -16.99
N ARG A 260 -7.48 -8.87 -17.47
CA ARG A 260 -8.63 -9.25 -16.65
C ARG A 260 -8.66 -10.73 -16.28
N ASP A 261 -8.26 -11.58 -17.23
CA ASP A 261 -8.14 -13.01 -16.96
C ASP A 261 -6.89 -13.27 -16.13
N PRO A 262 -7.03 -13.70 -14.84
CA PRO A 262 -5.87 -13.97 -13.98
C PRO A 262 -4.91 -15.01 -14.55
N LYS A 263 -5.40 -15.91 -15.41
CA LYS A 263 -4.56 -16.95 -16.04
C LYS A 263 -3.63 -16.39 -17.12
N LYS A 264 -3.99 -15.23 -17.68
CA LYS A 264 -3.22 -14.52 -18.71
C LYS A 264 -2.49 -13.30 -18.18
N ARG A 265 -2.70 -12.95 -16.91
CA ARG A 265 -2.08 -11.79 -16.27
C ARG A 265 -0.61 -12.04 -16.04
N LEU A 266 0.24 -11.09 -16.41
CA LEU A 266 1.68 -11.13 -16.20
C LEU A 266 1.99 -11.22 -14.69
N GLY A 267 3.01 -12.02 -14.32
CA GLY A 267 3.36 -12.28 -12.92
C GLY A 267 2.56 -13.42 -12.27
N CYS A 268 1.48 -13.88 -12.90
CA CYS A 268 0.66 -14.98 -12.38
C CYS A 268 1.18 -16.35 -12.81
N PRO A 269 0.88 -17.43 -12.05
CA PRO A 269 1.35 -18.79 -12.38
C PRO A 269 1.02 -19.23 -13.81
N GLY A 270 -0.15 -18.85 -14.32
CA GLY A 270 -0.59 -19.20 -15.68
C GLY A 270 0.28 -18.63 -16.80
N THR A 271 1.06 -17.59 -16.55
CA THR A 271 2.00 -16.96 -17.49
C THR A 271 3.47 -17.30 -17.19
N GLY A 272 3.73 -18.12 -16.18
CA GLY A 272 5.10 -18.46 -15.73
C GLY A 272 5.57 -17.68 -14.51
N GLY A 273 4.64 -17.01 -13.79
CA GLY A 273 4.90 -16.38 -12.51
C GLY A 273 5.85 -15.18 -12.57
N LEU A 274 6.51 -14.89 -11.44
CA LEU A 274 7.52 -13.84 -11.32
C LEU A 274 8.64 -14.00 -12.35
N GLU A 275 9.07 -15.21 -12.64
CA GLU A 275 10.14 -15.47 -13.60
C GLU A 275 9.79 -15.06 -15.04
N ALA A 276 8.53 -15.14 -15.41
CA ALA A 276 8.07 -14.61 -16.71
C ALA A 276 8.08 -13.08 -16.73
N LEU A 277 7.72 -12.44 -15.60
CA LEU A 277 7.81 -10.99 -15.47
C LEU A 277 9.28 -10.54 -15.51
N LYS A 278 10.19 -11.21 -14.80
CA LYS A 278 11.63 -10.91 -14.84
C LYS A 278 12.20 -10.94 -16.27
N ARG A 279 11.73 -11.87 -17.12
CA ARG A 279 12.15 -11.99 -18.52
C ARG A 279 11.43 -11.05 -19.48
N HIS A 280 10.47 -10.25 -19.01
CA HIS A 280 9.76 -9.31 -19.87
C HIS A 280 10.74 -8.27 -20.46
N PRO A 281 10.65 -7.91 -21.76
CA PRO A 281 11.59 -6.98 -22.41
C PRO A 281 11.73 -5.62 -21.72
N TRP A 282 10.72 -5.17 -21.00
CA TRP A 282 10.76 -3.92 -20.23
C TRP A 282 11.84 -3.91 -19.16
N PHE A 283 12.22 -5.09 -18.64
CA PHE A 283 13.21 -5.25 -17.57
C PHE A 283 14.56 -5.78 -18.05
N ARG A 284 14.80 -5.86 -19.37
CA ARG A 284 16.03 -6.46 -19.95
C ARG A 284 17.33 -5.83 -19.47
N GLU A 285 17.28 -4.56 -19.01
CA GLU A 285 18.47 -3.83 -18.54
C GLU A 285 18.82 -4.14 -17.08
N TYR A 286 17.95 -4.85 -16.36
CA TYR A 286 18.16 -5.14 -14.95
C TYR A 286 18.85 -6.47 -14.73
N ASP A 287 19.90 -6.45 -13.91
CA ASP A 287 20.41 -7.61 -13.22
C ASP A 287 19.56 -7.84 -11.96
N TRP A 288 18.76 -8.89 -11.97
CA TRP A 288 17.82 -9.18 -10.89
C TRP A 288 18.52 -9.58 -9.60
N ASP A 289 19.72 -10.21 -9.67
CA ASP A 289 20.50 -10.56 -8.47
C ASP A 289 21.01 -9.28 -7.78
N VAL A 290 21.40 -8.27 -8.56
CA VAL A 290 21.81 -6.95 -8.05
C VAL A 290 20.63 -6.20 -7.45
N LEU A 291 19.44 -6.28 -8.07
CA LEU A 291 18.20 -5.72 -7.52
C LEU A 291 17.80 -6.40 -6.20
N GLU A 292 17.84 -7.75 -6.16
CA GLU A 292 17.48 -8.52 -4.96
C GLU A 292 18.38 -8.20 -3.76
N ARG A 293 19.65 -7.88 -3.99
CA ARG A 293 20.58 -7.44 -2.94
C ARG A 293 20.50 -5.94 -2.62
N LYS A 294 19.62 -5.18 -3.31
CA LYS A 294 19.53 -3.71 -3.21
C LYS A 294 20.85 -2.98 -3.49
N GLU A 295 21.64 -3.51 -4.39
CA GLU A 295 22.90 -2.92 -4.86
C GLU A 295 22.71 -2.04 -6.11
N ALA A 296 21.55 -2.13 -6.77
CA ALA A 296 21.20 -1.26 -7.88
C ALA A 296 20.96 0.17 -7.39
N THR A 297 21.49 1.16 -8.10
CA THR A 297 21.25 2.56 -7.77
C THR A 297 19.84 2.98 -8.18
N PRO A 298 18.98 3.44 -7.23
CA PRO A 298 17.66 3.94 -7.57
C PRO A 298 17.75 5.16 -8.50
N PRO A 299 16.91 5.26 -9.52
CA PRO A 299 16.88 6.39 -10.45
C PRO A 299 16.22 7.65 -9.87
N PHE A 300 15.70 7.58 -8.65
CA PHE A 300 15.09 8.68 -7.92
C PHE A 300 15.58 8.64 -6.46
N GLU A 301 16.17 9.72 -6.00
CA GLU A 301 16.62 9.89 -4.62
C GLU A 301 15.71 10.93 -3.93
N PRO A 302 15.06 10.58 -2.82
CA PRO A 302 14.27 11.52 -2.02
C PRO A 302 15.15 12.63 -1.46
N ASP A 303 14.64 13.85 -1.36
CA ASP A 303 15.38 14.99 -0.80
C ASP A 303 15.57 14.79 0.71
N SER A 304 16.78 14.42 1.13
CA SER A 304 17.12 14.17 2.54
C SER A 304 17.04 15.42 3.43
N LYS A 305 17.03 16.64 2.82
CA LYS A 305 16.97 17.93 3.55
C LYS A 305 15.55 18.39 3.80
N LYS A 306 14.56 17.77 3.16
CA LYS A 306 13.14 18.12 3.31
C LYS A 306 12.39 16.98 4.00
N ALA A 307 11.33 17.33 4.69
CA ALA A 307 10.37 16.33 5.12
C ALA A 307 9.70 15.71 3.89
N ASN A 308 9.87 14.40 3.69
CA ASN A 308 9.20 13.64 2.64
C ASN A 308 7.86 13.06 3.13
N PHE A 309 7.25 13.72 4.11
CA PHE A 309 5.96 13.42 4.69
C PHE A 309 5.26 14.72 5.08
N ASP A 310 3.96 14.67 5.29
CA ASP A 310 3.17 15.83 5.67
C ASP A 310 3.52 16.27 7.11
N ALA A 311 4.19 17.41 7.25
CA ALA A 311 4.59 18.00 8.53
C ALA A 311 3.38 18.45 9.38
N THR A 312 2.17 18.50 8.83
CA THR A 312 0.95 18.84 9.59
C THR A 312 0.66 17.83 10.68
N HIS A 313 1.04 16.56 10.51
CA HIS A 313 0.87 15.52 11.53
C HIS A 313 1.69 15.75 12.79
N GLU A 314 2.90 16.30 12.67
CA GLU A 314 3.71 16.69 13.82
C GLU A 314 3.08 17.87 14.56
N LEU A 315 2.60 18.84 13.81
CA LEU A 315 1.94 20.03 14.37
C LEU A 315 0.59 19.69 15.05
N GLU A 316 -0.21 18.80 14.44
CA GLU A 316 -1.45 18.30 15.04
C GLU A 316 -1.18 17.58 16.37
N GLU A 317 -0.13 16.74 16.43
CA GLU A 317 0.21 16.04 17.67
C GLU A 317 0.66 17.01 18.77
N LEU A 318 1.47 18.01 18.42
CA LEU A 318 1.96 19.00 19.37
C LEU A 318 0.85 19.92 19.89
N LEU A 319 -0.13 20.28 19.06
CA LEU A 319 -1.15 21.26 19.39
C LEU A 319 -2.46 20.65 19.90
N LEU A 320 -2.80 19.44 19.48
CA LEU A 320 -4.14 18.86 19.71
C LEU A 320 -4.12 17.62 20.61
N GLU A 321 -2.95 17.15 21.05
CA GLU A 321 -2.88 15.95 21.88
C GLU A 321 -2.89 16.28 23.37
N ASP A 322 -4.04 16.10 24.00
CA ASP A 322 -4.21 16.29 25.45
C ASP A 322 -3.43 15.25 26.27
N ASN A 323 -3.10 14.09 25.70
CA ASN A 323 -2.40 12.99 26.38
C ASN A 323 -1.28 12.40 25.51
N PRO A 324 -0.09 13.00 25.49
CA PRO A 324 1.02 12.52 24.70
C PRO A 324 1.48 11.13 25.15
N LEU A 325 1.95 10.34 24.17
CA LEU A 325 2.48 8.99 24.42
C LEU A 325 3.62 9.06 25.47
N LYS A 326 3.47 8.29 26.55
CA LYS A 326 4.47 8.14 27.61
C LYS A 326 4.68 6.66 27.91
N ALA A 327 5.94 6.31 28.23
CA ALA A 327 6.22 4.98 28.75
C ALA A 327 5.55 4.79 30.11
N ARG A 328 4.83 3.67 30.26
CA ARG A 328 4.10 3.31 31.49
C ARG A 328 4.48 1.90 31.85
N LYS A 329 4.54 1.63 33.16
CA LYS A 329 4.70 0.26 33.68
C LYS A 329 3.40 -0.48 33.47
N ARG A 330 3.49 -1.68 32.96
CA ARG A 330 2.36 -2.58 32.81
C ARG A 330 1.93 -3.07 34.22
N ASN A 331 0.62 -3.23 34.40
CA ASN A 331 0.10 -3.80 35.60
C ASN A 331 0.48 -5.30 35.70
N PRO A 332 1.36 -5.71 36.64
CA PRO A 332 1.79 -7.11 36.76
C PRO A 332 0.68 -8.04 37.27
N ASN A 333 -0.35 -7.46 37.93
CA ASN A 333 -1.45 -8.20 38.55
C ASN A 333 -2.76 -8.09 37.73
N LEU A 334 -2.66 -7.90 36.44
CA LEU A 334 -3.81 -7.81 35.56
C LEU A 334 -4.58 -9.13 35.55
N ASP A 335 -5.82 -9.14 36.09
CA ASP A 335 -6.69 -10.31 36.03
C ASP A 335 -7.37 -10.40 34.66
N LEU A 336 -6.97 -11.40 33.87
CA LEU A 336 -7.53 -11.65 32.56
C LEU A 336 -9.02 -12.02 32.61
N SER A 337 -9.53 -12.50 33.76
CA SER A 337 -10.95 -12.88 33.89
C SER A 337 -11.88 -11.67 33.92
N GLU A 338 -11.39 -10.53 34.42
CA GLU A 338 -12.13 -9.27 34.50
C GLU A 338 -12.15 -8.49 33.18
N LEU A 339 -11.29 -8.85 32.22
CA LEU A 339 -11.18 -8.16 30.95
C LEU A 339 -12.31 -8.54 29.99
N SER A 340 -12.70 -7.61 29.13
CA SER A 340 -13.58 -7.90 27.99
C SER A 340 -12.93 -8.93 27.05
N ALA A 341 -13.73 -9.61 26.23
CA ALA A 341 -13.23 -10.62 25.28
C ALA A 341 -12.13 -10.08 24.37
N ASP A 342 -12.30 -8.87 23.84
CA ASP A 342 -11.33 -8.20 22.96
C ASP A 342 -9.98 -7.96 23.66
N TYR A 343 -10.03 -7.47 24.90
CA TYR A 343 -8.81 -7.22 25.67
C TYR A 343 -8.10 -8.53 26.01
N ARG A 344 -8.82 -9.58 26.38
CA ARG A 344 -8.24 -10.93 26.60
C ARG A 344 -7.52 -11.44 25.35
N VAL A 345 -8.15 -11.28 24.17
CA VAL A 345 -7.54 -11.68 22.89
C VAL A 345 -6.25 -10.89 22.64
N MET A 346 -6.24 -9.57 22.88
CA MET A 346 -5.03 -8.75 22.74
C MET A 346 -3.94 -9.20 23.70
N GLU A 347 -4.26 -9.43 24.98
CA GLU A 347 -3.31 -9.88 26.00
C GLU A 347 -2.68 -11.25 25.68
N GLN A 348 -3.48 -12.18 25.18
CA GLN A 348 -3.03 -13.54 24.88
C GLN A 348 -2.29 -13.66 23.55
N HIS A 349 -2.57 -12.81 22.57
CA HIS A 349 -2.10 -12.99 21.20
C HIS A 349 -1.17 -11.90 20.68
N PHE A 350 -1.12 -10.73 21.33
CA PHE A 350 -0.17 -9.69 20.98
C PHE A 350 1.07 -9.80 21.91
N LEU A 351 1.82 -10.89 21.75
CA LEU A 351 2.96 -11.21 22.61
C LEU A 351 4.18 -10.33 22.26
N PRO A 352 5.09 -10.09 23.23
CA PRO A 352 6.37 -9.43 22.95
C PRO A 352 7.15 -10.17 21.87
N TYR A 353 7.77 -9.42 20.95
CA TYR A 353 8.64 -9.92 19.90
C TYR A 353 9.90 -9.06 19.83
N ASP A 354 11.05 -9.72 19.72
CA ASP A 354 12.36 -9.11 19.49
C ASP A 354 13.10 -9.91 18.43
N TYR A 355 13.31 -9.29 17.26
CA TYR A 355 13.92 -9.93 16.10
C TYR A 355 15.37 -10.38 16.32
N LEU A 356 16.07 -9.80 17.32
CA LEU A 356 17.43 -10.19 17.70
C LEU A 356 17.47 -11.50 18.51
N ARG A 357 16.37 -11.84 19.19
CA ARG A 357 16.30 -12.94 20.15
C ARG A 357 15.38 -14.08 19.70
N GLN A 358 14.41 -13.76 18.86
CA GLN A 358 13.41 -14.72 18.45
C GLN A 358 13.55 -15.01 16.97
N PRO A 359 13.65 -16.29 16.56
CA PRO A 359 13.60 -16.64 15.15
C PRO A 359 12.22 -16.26 14.61
N ARG A 360 12.18 -15.91 13.33
CA ARG A 360 10.91 -15.70 12.62
C ARG A 360 10.10 -17.00 12.63
N LYS A 361 8.80 -16.87 12.81
CA LYS A 361 7.87 -18.00 12.95
C LYS A 361 6.77 -17.88 11.92
N SER A 362 6.48 -18.98 11.22
CA SER A 362 5.22 -19.08 10.50
C SER A 362 4.10 -19.42 11.47
N TRP A 363 3.04 -18.63 11.43
CA TRP A 363 1.80 -18.85 12.16
C TRP A 363 0.78 -19.66 11.35
N PHE A 364 1.13 -19.95 10.10
CA PHE A 364 0.30 -20.65 9.14
C PHE A 364 0.90 -22.03 8.85
N VAL A 365 0.30 -23.06 9.39
CA VAL A 365 0.70 -24.46 9.17
C VAL A 365 -0.32 -25.11 8.26
N LEU A 366 0.11 -25.57 7.12
CA LEU A 366 -0.68 -26.46 6.27
C LEU A 366 -0.57 -27.89 6.83
N ASP A 367 -1.68 -28.59 6.94
CA ASP A 367 -1.67 -30.04 7.15
C ASP A 367 -1.13 -30.75 5.88
N GLU A 368 -0.89 -32.05 5.96
CA GLU A 368 -0.41 -32.84 4.84
C GLU A 368 -1.36 -32.83 3.63
N THR A 369 -2.60 -32.39 3.83
CA THR A 369 -3.62 -32.23 2.77
C THR A 369 -3.63 -30.82 2.18
N GLY A 370 -2.81 -29.88 2.73
CA GLY A 370 -2.76 -28.47 2.33
C GLY A 370 -3.94 -27.66 2.82
N THR A 371 -4.62 -28.13 3.87
CA THR A 371 -5.69 -27.42 4.55
C THR A 371 -5.11 -26.69 5.76
N ALA A 372 -5.52 -25.44 6.02
CA ALA A 372 -5.08 -24.70 7.20
C ALA A 372 -5.56 -25.43 8.46
N ALA A 373 -4.62 -26.02 9.21
CA ALA A 373 -4.94 -26.69 10.46
C ALA A 373 -5.19 -25.65 11.55
N SER A 374 -6.43 -25.57 12.01
CA SER A 374 -6.79 -24.84 13.23
C SER A 374 -6.55 -25.74 14.43
N HIS A 375 -5.49 -25.53 15.19
CA HIS A 375 -5.32 -26.22 16.46
C HIS A 375 -6.14 -25.50 17.55
N GLY A 376 -7.22 -26.15 17.96
CA GLY A 376 -7.94 -25.80 19.18
C GLY A 376 -7.09 -26.10 20.41
N VAL A 377 -7.07 -25.19 21.37
CA VAL A 377 -6.40 -25.35 22.67
C VAL A 377 -7.17 -26.38 23.49
N SER A 378 -6.59 -27.55 23.71
CA SER A 378 -6.97 -28.43 24.82
C SER A 378 -6.00 -28.19 25.96
N ALA A 379 -6.53 -27.62 27.03
CA ALA A 379 -5.81 -27.52 28.29
C ALA A 379 -5.83 -28.91 28.96
N SER A 380 -4.66 -29.54 29.14
CA SER A 380 -4.31 -30.34 30.33
C SER A 380 -3.03 -31.14 30.12
N GLY A 381 -2.19 -31.16 31.13
CA GLY A 381 -1.25 -32.26 31.38
C GLY A 381 0.24 -31.89 31.38
N THR A 382 0.72 -31.60 32.57
CA THR A 382 2.12 -31.64 33.00
C THR A 382 2.81 -32.97 32.70
N SER A 383 4.00 -32.96 32.10
CA SER A 383 5.06 -33.96 32.37
C SER A 383 6.41 -33.48 31.87
N GLU A 384 7.43 -33.69 32.68
CA GLU A 384 8.82 -33.31 32.56
C GLU A 384 9.60 -34.05 31.45
N PRO A 385 10.80 -33.57 31.06
CA PRO A 385 11.47 -34.03 29.84
C PRO A 385 12.41 -35.20 30.07
N SER A 386 12.38 -36.19 29.19
CA SER A 386 13.44 -37.18 29.05
C SER A 386 14.28 -36.87 27.81
N THR A 387 15.59 -36.80 28.05
CA THR A 387 16.66 -36.59 27.09
C THR A 387 16.82 -37.78 26.13
N SER A 388 16.77 -37.56 24.83
CA SER A 388 17.62 -38.28 23.86
C SER A 388 17.62 -37.61 22.48
N SER A 389 18.79 -37.65 21.91
CA SER A 389 19.39 -37.01 20.75
C SER A 389 18.68 -37.12 19.40
N SER A 390 18.97 -36.09 18.57
CA SER A 390 18.95 -36.03 17.10
C SER A 390 17.60 -36.11 16.39
N GLY A 391 17.15 -34.98 15.89
CA GLY A 391 16.06 -34.81 14.96
C GLY A 391 15.52 -33.39 15.02
N LEU A 392 15.55 -32.68 13.91
CA LEU A 392 14.99 -31.34 13.77
C LEU A 392 13.62 -31.27 14.44
N ALA A 393 13.55 -30.60 15.58
CA ALA A 393 12.32 -30.42 16.34
C ALA A 393 11.40 -29.43 15.57
N LYS A 394 10.34 -29.96 14.98
CA LYS A 394 9.19 -29.15 14.52
C LYS A 394 8.54 -28.56 15.76
N VAL A 395 8.74 -27.30 16.01
CA VAL A 395 8.01 -26.54 17.02
C VAL A 395 6.62 -26.25 16.46
N HIS A 396 5.58 -26.83 17.07
CA HIS A 396 4.20 -26.57 16.72
C HIS A 396 3.73 -25.24 17.34
N PRO A 397 3.29 -24.26 16.55
CA PRO A 397 2.65 -23.05 17.09
C PRO A 397 1.17 -23.29 17.33
N HIS A 398 0.64 -22.75 18.41
CA HIS A 398 -0.78 -22.72 18.70
C HIS A 398 -1.48 -21.71 17.75
N ALA A 399 -2.19 -22.20 16.74
CA ALA A 399 -3.00 -21.37 15.88
C ALA A 399 -4.43 -21.28 16.44
N VAL A 400 -4.91 -20.07 16.64
CA VAL A 400 -6.31 -19.78 16.98
C VAL A 400 -7.07 -19.55 15.69
N ARG A 401 -8.20 -20.20 15.55
CA ARG A 401 -9.13 -20.00 14.44
C ARG A 401 -9.70 -18.60 14.54
N ILE A 402 -9.35 -17.76 13.58
CA ILE A 402 -9.97 -16.45 13.40
C ILE A 402 -11.02 -16.66 12.32
N ASP A 403 -12.32 -16.72 12.71
CA ASP A 403 -13.40 -16.79 11.76
C ASP A 403 -13.40 -15.53 10.90
N GLU A 404 -13.30 -15.71 9.58
CA GLU A 404 -13.48 -14.65 8.60
C GLU A 404 -14.93 -14.16 8.66
N GLN A 405 -15.19 -13.12 9.46
CA GLN A 405 -16.44 -12.39 9.31
C GLN A 405 -16.35 -11.47 8.09
N PRO A 406 -17.43 -11.35 7.31
CA PRO A 406 -17.41 -10.53 6.10
C PRO A 406 -17.21 -9.07 6.45
N MET A 407 -16.08 -8.53 6.02
CA MET A 407 -15.66 -7.13 6.16
C MET A 407 -16.42 -6.19 5.20
N ALA A 408 -17.73 -6.37 5.03
CA ALA A 408 -18.49 -5.56 4.08
C ALA A 408 -18.58 -4.08 4.45
N ASP A 409 -18.43 -3.73 5.74
CA ASP A 409 -18.68 -2.38 6.23
C ASP A 409 -17.41 -1.56 6.53
N LEU A 410 -16.21 -2.15 6.48
CA LEU A 410 -14.95 -1.46 6.82
C LEU A 410 -14.19 -0.90 5.61
N ALA A 411 -14.57 -1.25 4.39
CA ALA A 411 -13.95 -0.73 3.17
C ALA A 411 -14.25 0.77 2.92
N ALA A 412 -15.21 1.35 3.63
CA ALA A 412 -15.54 2.77 3.52
C ALA A 412 -14.66 3.70 4.38
N GLY A 413 -13.85 3.14 5.27
CA GLY A 413 -13.05 3.91 6.24
C GLY A 413 -11.55 3.97 5.99
N SER A 414 -11.01 3.20 5.04
CA SER A 414 -9.57 3.19 4.76
C SER A 414 -9.19 4.00 3.51
N THR A 415 -9.83 5.11 3.30
CA THR A 415 -9.17 6.18 2.56
C THR A 415 -8.22 6.83 3.52
N SER A 416 -6.93 6.69 3.29
CA SER A 416 -5.90 7.48 3.95
C SER A 416 -6.39 8.93 4.00
N ALA A 417 -6.38 9.50 5.19
CA ALA A 417 -6.75 10.89 5.41
C ALA A 417 -5.70 11.82 4.80
N LEU A 418 -5.69 11.94 3.50
CA LEU A 418 -4.96 12.93 2.71
C LEU A 418 -5.77 13.31 1.47
N SER A 419 -7.07 13.60 1.65
CA SER A 419 -7.81 14.42 0.71
C SER A 419 -8.41 15.57 1.50
N VAL A 420 -7.75 16.71 1.37
CA VAL A 420 -8.29 18.03 1.74
C VAL A 420 -9.57 18.21 0.96
N ALA A 421 -10.73 18.22 1.65
CA ALA A 421 -12.01 18.55 1.08
C ALA A 421 -12.01 20.06 0.76
N VAL A 422 -11.83 20.41 -0.51
CA VAL A 422 -12.23 21.71 -1.02
C VAL A 422 -13.74 21.66 -1.20
N ALA A 423 -14.48 22.21 -0.23
CA ALA A 423 -15.89 22.47 -0.33
C ALA A 423 -16.12 23.67 -1.22
N SER A 424 -16.49 23.47 -2.47
CA SER A 424 -17.15 24.50 -3.29
C SER A 424 -18.65 24.35 -3.11
N GLY A 425 -19.23 25.35 -2.43
CA GLY A 425 -20.68 25.52 -2.31
C GLY A 425 -21.30 25.90 -3.65
N ALA A 426 -22.41 25.28 -3.99
CA ALA A 426 -23.39 25.80 -4.91
C ALA A 426 -24.76 25.38 -4.41
N GLY A 427 -25.59 26.43 -4.17
CA GLY A 427 -26.94 26.33 -3.65
C GLY A 427 -27.94 25.85 -4.68
N GLY A 428 -29.13 25.53 -4.21
CA GLY A 428 -30.29 25.22 -5.05
C GLY A 428 -31.49 24.86 -4.20
N ALA A 429 -32.43 25.77 -4.19
CA ALA A 429 -33.67 25.89 -3.45
C ALA A 429 -34.71 24.79 -3.74
N GLY A 430 -35.65 24.65 -2.78
CA GLY A 430 -37.04 24.27 -3.14
C GLY A 430 -37.74 23.40 -2.11
N GLY A 431 -38.57 24.04 -1.27
CA GLY A 431 -39.99 23.78 -1.16
C GLY A 431 -40.55 22.83 -0.11
N GLY A 432 -41.15 23.40 0.93
CA GLY A 432 -42.52 23.11 1.26
C GLY A 432 -42.84 22.30 2.53
N GLY A 433 -43.37 22.98 3.57
CA GLY A 433 -44.54 22.45 4.24
C GLY A 433 -44.48 22.06 5.71
N GLY A 434 -44.82 22.96 6.60
CA GLY A 434 -45.91 22.78 7.58
C GLY A 434 -45.56 22.33 9.01
N GLY A 435 -45.80 23.20 9.97
CA GLY A 435 -46.46 22.84 11.20
C GLY A 435 -45.78 23.15 12.54
N ALA A 436 -45.97 24.37 13.05
CA ALA A 436 -46.42 24.78 14.40
C ALA A 436 -45.67 24.27 15.68
N ALA A 437 -45.14 25.15 16.43
CA ALA A 437 -45.56 25.84 17.66
C ALA A 437 -44.59 25.80 18.84
N SER A 438 -44.37 27.01 19.42
CA SER A 438 -44.08 27.43 20.79
C SER A 438 -42.70 27.04 21.36
N GLY A 439 -41.88 27.92 21.95
CA GLY A 439 -42.00 29.25 22.43
C GLY A 439 -40.82 29.58 23.35
N ARG A 440 -40.40 30.87 23.35
CA ARG A 440 -39.61 31.60 24.36
C ARG A 440 -38.14 31.20 24.52
N GLY A 441 -37.16 32.07 24.41
CA GLY A 441 -36.91 33.39 24.82
C GLY A 441 -35.45 33.74 24.56
N THR A 442 -35.16 34.91 24.13
CA THR A 442 -33.90 35.63 23.92
C THR A 442 -33.20 35.99 25.23
N PRO A 443 -31.87 36.36 25.30
CA PRO A 443 -31.39 37.58 24.63
C PRO A 443 -29.94 37.53 24.05
N SER A 444 -29.76 38.24 22.96
CA SER A 444 -28.77 39.28 22.61
C SER A 444 -27.38 39.27 23.25
N ALA A 445 -26.32 39.20 22.42
CA ALA A 445 -25.09 39.99 22.60
C ALA A 445 -24.34 40.16 21.25
N ARG A 446 -24.39 41.41 20.81
CA ARG A 446 -23.38 42.25 20.15
C ARG A 446 -22.27 41.60 19.27
N SER A 447 -22.40 41.95 18.01
CA SER A 447 -21.33 42.01 17.00
C SER A 447 -20.27 43.06 17.33
N VAL A 448 -19.00 42.71 17.26
CA VAL A 448 -17.89 43.65 17.12
C VAL A 448 -17.26 43.39 15.75
N ARG A 449 -17.35 44.38 14.88
CA ARG A 449 -16.58 44.49 13.64
C ARG A 449 -15.18 44.94 14.00
N LEU A 450 -14.16 44.31 13.40
CA LEU A 450 -12.82 44.85 13.29
C LEU A 450 -12.43 44.93 11.82
N ASP A 451 -12.03 46.14 11.45
CA ASP A 451 -11.70 46.60 10.10
C ASP A 451 -10.42 45.98 9.54
N ALA A 452 -10.44 45.80 8.23
CA ALA A 452 -9.26 45.44 7.42
C ALA A 452 -8.44 46.73 7.09
N PRO A 453 -7.10 46.61 6.96
CA PRO A 453 -6.32 47.71 6.38
C PRO A 453 -6.12 47.53 4.88
N VAL A 454 -6.22 48.68 4.22
CA VAL A 454 -6.13 49.01 2.81
C VAL A 454 -4.72 48.85 2.26
N SER A 455 -4.63 48.34 1.04
CA SER A 455 -3.42 48.32 0.18
C SER A 455 -3.31 49.65 -0.60
N PRO A 456 -2.11 50.17 -0.87
CA PRO A 456 -1.97 51.29 -1.80
C PRO A 456 -1.63 50.81 -3.21
N SER A 457 -2.39 51.30 -4.16
CA SER A 457 -2.16 51.30 -5.61
C SER A 457 -1.06 52.29 -6.02
N ILE A 458 -0.23 51.92 -6.97
CA ILE A 458 0.62 52.84 -7.73
C ILE A 458 0.26 52.66 -9.21
N ASP A 459 -0.31 53.71 -9.77
CA ASP A 459 -0.48 54.00 -11.19
C ASP A 459 0.84 54.41 -11.81
N GLY A 460 1.05 54.06 -13.08
CA GLY A 460 2.19 54.57 -13.89
C GLY A 460 2.07 54.18 -15.36
N ARG A 461 1.39 55.06 -16.10
CA ARG A 461 1.26 55.11 -17.57
C ARG A 461 2.60 55.15 -18.28
N ALA A 462 2.73 54.53 -19.50
CA ALA A 462 2.89 55.20 -20.77
C ALA A 462 3.11 54.22 -21.92
N SER A 463 2.32 54.40 -22.95
CA SER A 463 2.48 53.92 -24.34
C SER A 463 3.32 54.98 -25.16
N PRO A 464 3.44 54.88 -26.50
CA PRO A 464 4.01 53.91 -27.45
C PRO A 464 4.96 54.61 -28.46
N LEU A 465 5.74 53.84 -29.26
CA LEU A 465 6.35 54.31 -30.55
C LEU A 465 6.74 53.07 -31.37
N ARG A 466 6.10 52.82 -32.46
CA ARG A 466 6.12 53.15 -33.87
C ARG A 466 7.38 52.70 -34.63
N ARG A 467 7.12 51.78 -35.56
CA ARG A 467 7.49 51.67 -37.00
C ARG A 467 8.95 51.77 -37.40
N THR A 468 9.42 50.86 -38.23
CA THR A 468 9.68 50.85 -39.69
C THR A 468 10.57 49.65 -39.98
N GLY A 469 10.56 48.94 -41.04
CA GLY A 469 10.16 49.02 -42.40
C GLY A 469 10.67 47.73 -43.09
N THR A 470 9.92 47.28 -44.03
CA THR A 470 10.25 46.38 -45.13
C THR A 470 11.17 47.13 -46.13
N PRO A 471 11.72 46.54 -47.21
CA PRO A 471 11.10 45.60 -48.14
C PRO A 471 12.00 44.56 -48.89
N ASP A 472 11.33 43.63 -49.57
CA ASP A 472 11.51 43.11 -50.95
C ASP A 472 12.86 42.49 -51.35
N THR A 473 12.91 41.38 -52.11
CA THR A 473 12.37 41.15 -53.46
C THR A 473 12.71 39.73 -53.95
N HIS A 474 11.77 39.19 -54.79
CA HIS A 474 11.92 38.32 -55.96
C HIS A 474 12.47 36.89 -55.79
N GLY A 475 11.91 35.85 -56.33
CA GLY A 475 11.13 35.63 -57.53
C GLY A 475 10.84 34.15 -57.67
N SER A 476 9.65 33.88 -58.13
CA SER A 476 9.26 32.65 -58.84
C SER A 476 9.54 32.91 -60.35
N PRO A 477 9.29 31.97 -61.28
CA PRO A 477 8.60 30.67 -61.28
C PRO A 477 9.20 29.63 -62.30
N VAL A 478 8.36 28.63 -62.62
CA VAL A 478 8.22 27.86 -63.87
C VAL A 478 8.48 26.36 -63.81
N ARG A 479 7.33 25.61 -63.84
CA ARG A 479 6.74 24.70 -64.84
C ARG A 479 7.59 23.49 -65.26
N GLY A 480 6.98 22.38 -65.24
CA GLY A 480 6.28 21.53 -66.20
C GLY A 480 6.72 20.07 -66.00
N GLY A 481 5.91 19.13 -66.16
CA GLY A 481 5.10 18.44 -67.10
C GLY A 481 5.00 17.00 -66.63
N ALA A 482 3.87 16.43 -66.48
CA ALA A 482 3.04 15.61 -67.33
C ALA A 482 3.67 14.33 -67.87
N GLY A 483 2.98 13.22 -67.66
CA GLY A 483 3.11 11.92 -68.36
C GLY A 483 2.59 10.81 -67.44
N GLU A 484 1.44 10.51 -67.43
CA GLU A 484 0.47 9.58 -67.97
C GLU A 484 0.99 8.21 -68.41
N ARG A 485 0.20 7.22 -67.96
CA ARG A 485 -0.33 5.98 -68.55
C ARG A 485 0.22 4.63 -68.14
N ASP A 486 -0.79 3.87 -67.85
CA ASP A 486 -1.30 2.53 -68.26
C ASP A 486 -0.62 1.38 -67.48
N GLY A 487 -1.34 0.56 -66.77
CA GLY A 487 -2.57 -0.20 -67.06
C GLY A 487 -2.20 -1.64 -67.35
N GLN A 488 -2.57 -2.54 -66.51
CA GLN A 488 -3.26 -3.77 -66.91
C GLN A 488 -3.35 -4.78 -65.78
N ALA A 489 -4.56 -5.17 -65.54
CA ALA A 489 -5.02 -6.34 -64.79
C ALA A 489 -4.64 -7.64 -65.50
N PHE A 490 -4.50 -8.72 -64.76
CA PHE A 490 -4.91 -10.05 -65.24
C PHE A 490 -5.41 -10.92 -64.08
N GLU A 491 -6.51 -11.54 -64.34
CA GLU A 491 -7.33 -12.45 -63.56
C GLU A 491 -6.83 -13.87 -63.54
N MET A 492 -7.32 -14.60 -62.50
CA MET A 492 -7.85 -15.97 -62.54
C MET A 492 -6.91 -17.20 -62.62
N GLY A 493 -7.23 -18.15 -61.76
CA GLY A 493 -6.92 -19.56 -61.94
C GLY A 493 -7.20 -20.43 -60.71
N GLU A 494 -8.42 -20.91 -60.62
CA GLU A 494 -8.94 -21.94 -59.70
C GLU A 494 -8.36 -23.33 -59.94
N ARG A 495 -8.65 -24.20 -58.92
CA ARG A 495 -8.77 -25.68 -58.92
C ARG A 495 -7.55 -26.36 -58.28
N GLY A 496 -7.65 -27.27 -57.33
CA GLY A 496 -8.73 -28.16 -56.89
C GLY A 496 -8.04 -29.42 -56.36
N GLY A 497 -8.56 -30.07 -55.34
CA GLY A 497 -8.24 -31.46 -55.05
C GLY A 497 -7.73 -31.76 -53.66
N GLY A 498 -8.60 -32.16 -52.75
CA GLY A 498 -8.28 -33.07 -51.61
C GLY A 498 -8.44 -34.53 -52.12
N PRO A 499 -8.57 -35.56 -51.27
CA PRO A 499 -8.25 -35.73 -49.84
C PRO A 499 -7.39 -36.96 -49.53
N SER A 500 -6.94 -37.22 -48.35
CA SER A 500 -7.00 -38.53 -47.65
C SER A 500 -6.09 -38.63 -46.42
N ALA A 501 -6.71 -38.94 -45.32
CA ALA A 501 -6.09 -39.63 -44.17
C ALA A 501 -6.00 -41.16 -44.55
N PRO A 502 -5.51 -42.07 -43.68
CA PRO A 502 -5.17 -42.04 -42.26
C PRO A 502 -3.96 -42.92 -41.84
N VAL A 503 -3.86 -43.16 -40.50
CA VAL A 503 -3.36 -44.36 -39.76
C VAL A 503 -1.96 -44.27 -39.15
N ALA A 504 -1.94 -44.12 -37.84
CA ALA A 504 -1.64 -45.03 -36.73
C ALA A 504 -0.18 -45.54 -36.56
N GLY A 505 0.27 -45.48 -35.33
CA GLY A 505 1.02 -46.59 -34.78
C GLY A 505 2.15 -46.25 -33.79
N PHE A 506 1.85 -46.41 -32.50
CA PHE A 506 2.59 -47.10 -31.43
C PHE A 506 4.05 -46.77 -31.10
N ALA A 507 4.23 -46.39 -29.83
CA ALA A 507 5.00 -46.98 -28.73
C ALA A 507 6.56 -46.91 -28.76
N GLN A 508 7.12 -46.22 -27.89
CA GLN A 508 7.72 -46.64 -26.60
C GLN A 508 7.96 -45.42 -25.74
#